data_94b594aefa386a89d260d3b8215c437a
#
_entry.id   94b594aefa386a89d260d3b8215c437a
#
_cell.length_a   1.000
_cell.length_b   1.000
_cell.length_c   1.000
_cell.angle_alpha   90.00
_cell.angle_beta   90.00
_cell.angle_gamma   90.00
#
_symmetry.space_group_name_H-M   'P 1'
#
loop_
_entity.id
_entity.type
_entity.pdbx_description
1 polymer ?
#
loop_
_entity_poly.entity_id
_entity_poly.type
_entity_poly.pdbx_seq_one_letter_code
_entity_poly.pdbx_strand_id
1 'polypeptide(L)'
;MGENELFTPLGLGFGIFLIGALAIDFGLLRRKGTHVVPVREAAAWTLVWIVLAILFGIGMQRYWNDGTKTTEYFVGYLVEKSLSVDNIFVFTIIFSALKTPPKLQQMALMWGILIALILRGIMILIGAALIAQFEWIIWVFGAFLLWTGVAMLRSGGHAGEGEPAAVKFAKRFIHVTEDYNEERFRVVVNGVKKFTPIFLTIVVIGIIDLIFAVDSIPAIFGITLDPFIVFTSNAFAILGLRNMYFLLANAKDRFHFLGTGLAFVLMWIGVKMILPAINHDWKIPPLVSLFVVLSILTVSIVASLLHTHRNKKK
;
A
#
# COMPACT_ATOMS: atom_id res chain seq x y z
N MET A 1 -19.49 20.99 -10.94
CA MET A 1 -19.51 19.53 -11.16
C MET A 1 -18.39 19.26 -12.14
N GLY A 2 -17.22 18.83 -11.65
CA GLY A 2 -16.07 18.53 -12.51
C GLY A 2 -16.41 17.35 -13.42
N GLU A 3 -16.01 17.43 -14.68
CA GLU A 3 -16.02 16.30 -15.59
C GLU A 3 -15.40 15.12 -14.85
N ASN A 4 -15.99 13.92 -14.99
CA ASN A 4 -15.44 12.71 -14.38
C ASN A 4 -14.04 12.49 -14.94
N GLU A 5 -13.01 12.90 -14.23
CA GLU A 5 -11.61 12.88 -14.67
C GLU A 5 -11.13 11.49 -15.10
N LEU A 6 -11.81 10.45 -14.64
CA LEU A 6 -11.60 9.07 -15.09
C LEU A 6 -11.87 8.87 -16.61
N PHE A 7 -12.76 9.65 -17.21
CA PHE A 7 -13.09 9.59 -18.63
C PHE A 7 -12.35 10.63 -19.48
N THR A 8 -11.46 11.40 -18.89
CA THR A 8 -10.57 12.29 -19.61
C THR A 8 -9.48 11.51 -20.38
N PRO A 9 -8.84 12.10 -21.41
CA PRO A 9 -7.71 11.46 -22.08
C PRO A 9 -6.60 11.01 -21.11
N LEU A 10 -6.38 11.75 -20.02
CA LEU A 10 -5.42 11.38 -18.97
C LEU A 10 -5.87 10.13 -18.20
N GLY A 11 -7.16 10.07 -17.82
CA GLY A 11 -7.72 8.92 -17.12
C GLY A 11 -7.72 7.66 -17.97
N LEU A 12 -8.14 7.77 -19.24
CA LEU A 12 -8.08 6.66 -20.19
C LEU A 12 -6.64 6.22 -20.44
N GLY A 13 -5.71 7.16 -20.61
CA GLY A 13 -4.29 6.89 -20.77
C GLY A 13 -3.71 6.15 -19.56
N PHE A 14 -4.07 6.57 -18.36
CA PHE A 14 -3.67 5.88 -17.13
C PHE A 14 -4.27 4.46 -17.05
N GLY A 15 -5.54 4.26 -17.40
CA GLY A 15 -6.18 2.94 -17.44
C GLY A 15 -5.47 1.99 -18.40
N ILE A 16 -5.16 2.45 -19.61
CA ILE A 16 -4.39 1.67 -20.60
C ILE A 16 -2.99 1.34 -20.08
N PHE A 17 -2.31 2.33 -19.48
CA PHE A 17 -1.01 2.13 -18.84
C PHE A 17 -1.09 1.07 -17.74
N LEU A 18 -2.06 1.17 -16.84
CA LEU A 18 -2.24 0.24 -15.73
C LEU A 18 -2.47 -1.21 -16.21
N ILE A 19 -3.37 -1.38 -17.19
CA ILE A 19 -3.63 -2.69 -17.80
C ILE A 19 -2.37 -3.22 -18.49
N GLY A 20 -1.66 -2.39 -19.25
CA GLY A 20 -0.42 -2.76 -19.90
C GLY A 20 0.68 -3.16 -18.92
N ALA A 21 0.83 -2.41 -17.84
CA ALA A 21 1.78 -2.69 -16.76
C ALA A 21 1.48 -4.04 -16.08
N LEU A 22 0.22 -4.29 -15.73
CA LEU A 22 -0.20 -5.57 -15.18
C LEU A 22 0.01 -6.71 -16.18
N ALA A 23 -0.33 -6.52 -17.45
CA ALA A 23 -0.13 -7.52 -18.50
C ALA A 23 1.35 -7.88 -18.69
N ILE A 24 2.25 -6.89 -18.62
CA ILE A 24 3.70 -7.12 -18.67
C ILE A 24 4.15 -7.91 -17.43
N ASP A 25 3.71 -7.54 -16.25
CA ASP A 25 4.04 -8.24 -15.00
C ASP A 25 3.59 -9.71 -15.02
N PHE A 26 2.36 -9.98 -15.46
CA PHE A 26 1.84 -11.33 -15.63
C PHE A 26 2.56 -12.08 -16.75
N GLY A 27 2.85 -11.41 -17.87
CA GLY A 27 3.57 -11.99 -19.01
C GLY A 27 5.01 -12.39 -18.66
N LEU A 28 5.70 -11.58 -17.89
CA LEU A 28 7.06 -11.88 -17.40
C LEU A 28 7.06 -13.08 -16.44
N LEU A 29 6.08 -13.15 -15.52
CA LEU A 29 5.96 -14.30 -14.64
C LEU A 29 5.71 -15.58 -15.43
N ARG A 30 4.80 -15.54 -16.42
CA ARG A 30 4.49 -16.71 -17.27
C ARG A 30 5.70 -17.18 -18.08
N ARG A 31 6.55 -16.26 -18.57
CA ARG A 31 7.74 -16.61 -19.37
C ARG A 31 8.89 -17.15 -18.54
N LYS A 32 9.15 -16.56 -17.38
CA LYS A 32 10.27 -16.93 -16.50
C LYS A 32 9.91 -18.06 -15.52
N GLY A 33 8.64 -18.35 -15.32
CA GLY A 33 8.14 -19.19 -14.23
C GLY A 33 8.33 -18.55 -12.86
N THR A 34 7.93 -19.26 -11.82
CA THR A 34 8.19 -18.84 -10.44
C THR A 34 9.66 -19.08 -10.10
N HIS A 35 10.36 -18.02 -9.69
CA HIS A 35 11.75 -18.06 -9.27
C HIS A 35 11.98 -17.18 -8.04
N VAL A 36 13.11 -17.38 -7.39
CA VAL A 36 13.55 -16.50 -6.30
C VAL A 36 14.09 -15.22 -6.91
N VAL A 37 13.43 -14.08 -6.61
CA VAL A 37 13.80 -12.77 -7.17
C VAL A 37 15.11 -12.28 -6.51
N PRO A 38 16.18 -12.06 -7.28
CA PRO A 38 17.43 -11.54 -6.72
C PRO A 38 17.28 -10.06 -6.36
N VAL A 39 18.01 -9.60 -5.33
CA VAL A 39 17.97 -8.23 -4.80
C VAL A 39 18.23 -7.18 -5.90
N ARG A 40 19.13 -7.46 -6.83
CA ARG A 40 19.44 -6.54 -7.94
C ARG A 40 18.25 -6.36 -8.89
N GLU A 41 17.53 -7.42 -9.21
CA GLU A 41 16.32 -7.37 -10.03
C GLU A 41 15.21 -6.61 -9.29
N ALA A 42 15.01 -6.91 -8.00
CA ALA A 42 14.05 -6.22 -7.14
C ALA A 42 14.33 -4.71 -7.06
N ALA A 43 15.59 -4.32 -6.88
CA ALA A 43 16.00 -2.92 -6.82
C ALA A 43 15.76 -2.19 -8.16
N ALA A 44 16.13 -2.82 -9.28
CA ALA A 44 15.93 -2.26 -10.61
C ALA A 44 14.45 -2.01 -10.92
N TRP A 45 13.58 -2.99 -10.67
CA TRP A 45 12.14 -2.83 -10.87
C TRP A 45 11.51 -1.83 -9.88
N THR A 46 11.97 -1.78 -8.63
CA THR A 46 11.52 -0.76 -7.67
C THR A 46 11.84 0.64 -8.18
N LEU A 47 13.06 0.85 -8.71
CA LEU A 47 13.46 2.12 -9.31
C LEU A 47 12.62 2.46 -10.55
N VAL A 48 12.35 1.50 -11.43
CA VAL A 48 11.48 1.70 -12.60
C VAL A 48 10.10 2.20 -12.17
N TRP A 49 9.48 1.58 -11.17
CA TRP A 49 8.16 2.01 -10.69
C TRP A 49 8.18 3.40 -10.07
N ILE A 50 9.24 3.75 -9.33
CA ILE A 50 9.42 5.11 -8.77
C ILE A 50 9.56 6.14 -9.90
N VAL A 51 10.39 5.86 -10.89
CA VAL A 51 10.58 6.75 -12.04
C VAL A 51 9.28 6.94 -12.82
N LEU A 52 8.53 5.86 -13.08
CA LEU A 52 7.24 5.93 -13.75
C LEU A 52 6.22 6.77 -12.96
N ALA A 53 6.18 6.63 -11.64
CA ALA A 53 5.32 7.46 -10.78
C ALA A 53 5.70 8.94 -10.86
N ILE A 54 7.00 9.26 -10.86
CA ILE A 54 7.48 10.64 -10.99
C ILE A 54 7.13 11.20 -12.37
N LEU A 55 7.38 10.44 -13.45
CA LEU A 55 7.06 10.86 -14.82
C LEU A 55 5.56 11.09 -15.01
N PHE A 56 4.71 10.25 -14.39
CA PHE A 56 3.27 10.45 -14.41
C PHE A 56 2.86 11.75 -13.71
N GLY A 57 3.41 12.03 -12.51
CA GLY A 57 3.16 13.29 -11.79
C GLY A 57 3.61 14.53 -12.59
N ILE A 58 4.77 14.45 -13.28
CA ILE A 58 5.23 15.52 -14.19
C ILE A 58 4.27 15.65 -15.39
N GLY A 59 3.78 14.53 -15.92
CA GLY A 59 2.76 14.51 -16.98
C GLY A 59 1.45 15.18 -16.56
N MET A 60 0.99 14.92 -15.33
CA MET A 60 -0.18 15.59 -14.74
C MET A 60 0.02 17.11 -14.68
N GLN A 61 1.19 17.58 -14.24
CA GLN A 61 1.54 19.00 -14.22
C GLN A 61 1.45 19.65 -15.61
N ARG A 62 1.92 18.93 -16.62
CA ARG A 62 1.88 19.41 -18.01
C ARG A 62 0.46 19.43 -18.59
N TYR A 63 -0.38 18.46 -18.20
CA TYR A 63 -1.74 18.31 -18.71
C TYR A 63 -2.71 19.31 -18.08
N TRP A 64 -2.71 19.43 -16.75
CA TRP A 64 -3.63 20.29 -16.02
C TRP A 64 -3.08 21.70 -15.79
N ASN A 65 -1.78 21.89 -15.85
CA ASN A 65 -1.09 23.12 -15.46
C ASN A 65 -1.46 23.57 -14.03
N ASP A 66 -1.71 22.61 -13.15
CA ASP A 66 -2.14 22.80 -11.76
C ASP A 66 -1.11 22.20 -10.79
N GLY A 67 -0.34 23.09 -10.16
CA GLY A 67 0.68 22.70 -9.18
C GLY A 67 0.10 22.10 -7.91
N THR A 68 -1.14 22.47 -7.55
CA THR A 68 -1.82 21.94 -6.37
C THR A 68 -2.14 20.45 -6.53
N LYS A 69 -2.80 20.09 -7.64
CA LYS A 69 -3.14 18.69 -7.96
C LYS A 69 -1.89 17.81 -8.06
N THR A 70 -0.84 18.31 -8.69
CA THR A 70 0.44 17.60 -8.80
C THR A 70 1.08 17.39 -7.43
N THR A 71 1.06 18.40 -6.56
CA THR A 71 1.57 18.28 -5.20
C THR A 71 0.77 17.27 -4.38
N GLU A 72 -0.56 17.31 -4.48
CA GLU A 72 -1.46 16.34 -3.84
C GLU A 72 -1.15 14.90 -4.27
N TYR A 73 -0.93 14.68 -5.58
CA TYR A 73 -0.51 13.37 -6.10
C TYR A 73 0.80 12.90 -5.46
N PHE A 74 1.83 13.74 -5.41
CA PHE A 74 3.11 13.34 -4.82
C PHE A 74 3.02 13.12 -3.32
N VAL A 75 2.24 13.92 -2.57
CA VAL A 75 1.98 13.67 -1.14
C VAL A 75 1.27 12.35 -0.96
N GLY A 76 0.20 12.09 -1.73
CA GLY A 76 -0.54 10.83 -1.69
C GLY A 76 0.34 9.63 -2.01
N TYR A 77 1.14 9.71 -3.08
CA TYR A 77 2.10 8.68 -3.46
C TYR A 77 3.13 8.40 -2.35
N LEU A 78 3.69 9.46 -1.76
CA LEU A 78 4.70 9.33 -0.69
C LEU A 78 4.12 8.70 0.57
N VAL A 79 2.95 9.15 1.00
CA VAL A 79 2.26 8.61 2.18
C VAL A 79 1.91 7.15 1.97
N GLU A 80 1.28 6.82 0.84
CA GLU A 80 0.92 5.44 0.53
C GLU A 80 2.14 4.54 0.39
N LYS A 81 3.21 5.03 -0.26
CA LYS A 81 4.47 4.30 -0.39
C LYS A 81 5.10 4.03 0.95
N SER A 82 4.99 4.96 1.88
CA SER A 82 5.53 4.81 3.24
C SER A 82 4.71 3.82 4.08
N LEU A 83 3.38 3.89 4.02
CA LEU A 83 2.49 2.92 4.65
C LEU A 83 2.68 1.51 4.07
N SER A 84 2.96 1.43 2.76
CA SER A 84 3.23 0.15 2.08
C SER A 84 4.49 -0.57 2.59
N VAL A 85 5.45 0.13 3.21
CA VAL A 85 6.62 -0.52 3.83
C VAL A 85 6.21 -1.38 5.03
N ASP A 86 5.28 -0.93 5.85
CA ASP A 86 4.76 -1.74 6.97
C ASP A 86 4.01 -2.98 6.46
N ASN A 87 3.29 -2.87 5.35
CA ASN A 87 2.61 -4.00 4.72
C ASN A 87 3.60 -5.11 4.34
N ILE A 88 4.83 -4.75 3.92
CA ILE A 88 5.88 -5.71 3.56
C ILE A 88 6.25 -6.59 4.76
N PHE A 89 6.33 -6.03 5.96
CA PHE A 89 6.66 -6.79 7.16
C PHE A 89 5.55 -7.77 7.53
N VAL A 90 4.30 -7.36 7.36
CA VAL A 90 3.15 -8.25 7.60
C VAL A 90 3.11 -9.38 6.56
N PHE A 91 3.42 -9.10 5.29
CA PHE A 91 3.54 -10.16 4.27
C PHE A 91 4.64 -11.17 4.62
N THR A 92 5.75 -10.72 5.19
CA THR A 92 6.82 -11.62 5.67
C THR A 92 6.30 -12.57 6.76
N ILE A 93 5.49 -12.05 7.71
CA ILE A 93 4.87 -12.86 8.77
C ILE A 93 3.86 -13.85 8.16
N ILE A 94 3.04 -13.44 7.20
CA ILE A 94 2.07 -14.31 6.51
C ILE A 94 2.78 -15.46 5.80
N PHE A 95 3.82 -15.16 5.01
CA PHE A 95 4.58 -16.19 4.30
C PHE A 95 5.26 -17.17 5.24
N SER A 96 5.76 -16.69 6.38
CA SER A 96 6.33 -17.52 7.44
C SER A 96 5.27 -18.40 8.10
N ALA A 97 4.13 -17.83 8.50
CA ALA A 97 3.03 -18.53 9.16
C ALA A 97 2.39 -19.62 8.27
N LEU A 98 2.28 -19.35 6.97
CA LEU A 98 1.77 -20.28 5.97
C LEU A 98 2.85 -21.17 5.37
N LYS A 99 4.14 -21.00 5.75
CA LYS A 99 5.31 -21.70 5.20
C LYS A 99 5.38 -21.62 3.68
N THR A 100 5.07 -20.44 3.11
CA THR A 100 5.02 -20.24 1.66
C THR A 100 6.40 -20.36 1.04
N PRO A 101 6.63 -21.29 0.11
CA PRO A 101 7.91 -21.45 -0.55
C PRO A 101 8.37 -20.17 -1.24
N PRO A 102 9.66 -19.77 -1.15
CA PRO A 102 10.17 -18.52 -1.73
C PRO A 102 9.84 -18.34 -3.21
N LYS A 103 9.83 -19.43 -3.99
CA LYS A 103 9.44 -19.42 -5.41
C LYS A 103 8.00 -18.96 -5.63
N LEU A 104 7.08 -19.32 -4.73
CA LEU A 104 5.65 -19.00 -4.86
C LEU A 104 5.27 -17.63 -4.30
N GLN A 105 6.15 -17.00 -3.50
CA GLN A 105 5.88 -15.68 -2.92
C GLN A 105 5.67 -14.61 -4.00
N GLN A 106 6.43 -14.68 -5.10
CA GLN A 106 6.27 -13.77 -6.23
C GLN A 106 4.85 -13.86 -6.84
N MET A 107 4.36 -15.07 -7.05
CA MET A 107 3.01 -15.31 -7.59
C MET A 107 1.93 -14.86 -6.59
N ALA A 108 2.11 -15.17 -5.31
CA ALA A 108 1.17 -14.74 -4.27
C ALA A 108 1.05 -13.21 -4.17
N LEU A 109 2.17 -12.49 -4.19
CA LEU A 109 2.18 -11.03 -4.18
C LEU A 109 1.56 -10.44 -5.45
N MET A 110 1.81 -11.02 -6.62
CA MET A 110 1.25 -10.53 -7.88
C MET A 110 -0.28 -10.61 -7.89
N TRP A 111 -0.85 -11.75 -7.50
CA TRP A 111 -2.30 -11.90 -7.38
C TRP A 111 -2.86 -11.05 -6.23
N GLY A 112 -2.13 -10.97 -5.11
CA GLY A 112 -2.48 -10.10 -3.99
C GLY A 112 -2.58 -8.64 -4.40
N ILE A 113 -1.61 -8.12 -5.16
CA ILE A 113 -1.60 -6.75 -5.69
C ILE A 113 -2.79 -6.50 -6.63
N LEU A 114 -3.11 -7.45 -7.49
CA LEU A 114 -4.29 -7.32 -8.38
C LEU A 114 -5.58 -7.19 -7.57
N ILE A 115 -5.76 -8.05 -6.57
CA ILE A 115 -6.91 -7.99 -5.65
C ILE A 115 -6.90 -6.66 -4.89
N ALA A 116 -5.76 -6.24 -4.37
CA ALA A 116 -5.57 -4.99 -3.67
C ALA A 116 -5.99 -3.77 -4.52
N LEU A 117 -5.55 -3.69 -5.76
CA LEU A 117 -5.92 -2.61 -6.69
C LEU A 117 -7.43 -2.53 -6.92
N ILE A 118 -8.08 -3.68 -7.12
CA ILE A 118 -9.53 -3.74 -7.32
C ILE A 118 -10.26 -3.29 -6.05
N LEU A 119 -9.90 -3.86 -4.89
CA LEU A 119 -10.55 -3.53 -3.62
C LEU A 119 -10.35 -2.06 -3.24
N ARG A 120 -9.14 -1.52 -3.41
CA ARG A 120 -8.87 -0.10 -3.14
C ARG A 120 -9.62 0.81 -4.11
N GLY A 121 -9.68 0.48 -5.39
CA GLY A 121 -10.49 1.23 -6.34
C GLY A 121 -11.96 1.31 -5.90
N ILE A 122 -12.54 0.18 -5.49
CA ILE A 122 -13.92 0.15 -4.96
C ILE A 122 -14.05 0.99 -3.69
N MET A 123 -13.12 0.84 -2.72
CA MET A 123 -13.17 1.59 -1.46
C MET A 123 -12.97 3.09 -1.66
N ILE A 124 -12.14 3.51 -2.62
CA ILE A 124 -11.93 4.92 -2.97
C ILE A 124 -13.23 5.51 -3.53
N LEU A 125 -13.89 4.80 -4.44
CA LEU A 125 -15.16 5.26 -5.01
C LEU A 125 -16.26 5.35 -3.95
N ILE A 126 -16.37 4.34 -3.07
CA ILE A 126 -17.33 4.35 -1.95
C ILE A 126 -16.99 5.50 -0.98
N GLY A 127 -15.73 5.64 -0.59
CA GLY A 127 -15.28 6.68 0.33
C GLY A 127 -15.52 8.09 -0.21
N ALA A 128 -15.20 8.32 -1.49
CA ALA A 128 -15.48 9.59 -2.15
C ALA A 128 -16.99 9.90 -2.20
N ALA A 129 -17.82 8.91 -2.54
CA ALA A 129 -19.28 9.07 -2.55
C ALA A 129 -19.84 9.36 -1.15
N LEU A 130 -19.32 8.69 -0.12
CA LEU A 130 -19.71 8.92 1.27
C LEU A 130 -19.36 10.33 1.74
N ILE A 131 -18.14 10.80 1.46
CA ILE A 131 -17.72 12.16 1.84
C ILE A 131 -18.54 13.20 1.09
N ALA A 132 -18.86 12.97 -0.19
CA ALA A 132 -19.68 13.88 -0.99
C ALA A 132 -21.13 14.02 -0.47
N GLN A 133 -21.68 12.93 0.11
CA GLN A 133 -23.03 12.95 0.69
C GLN A 133 -23.06 13.37 2.16
N PHE A 134 -22.03 13.08 2.92
CA PHE A 134 -21.99 13.23 4.37
C PHE A 134 -20.71 13.95 4.81
N GLU A 135 -20.70 15.27 4.81
CA GLU A 135 -19.54 16.09 5.19
C GLU A 135 -18.98 15.74 6.59
N TRP A 136 -19.83 15.28 7.51
CA TRP A 136 -19.42 14.88 8.86
C TRP A 136 -18.47 13.68 8.88
N ILE A 137 -18.40 12.89 7.80
CA ILE A 137 -17.47 11.76 7.68
C ILE A 137 -16.01 12.21 7.77
N ILE A 138 -15.71 13.43 7.35
CA ILE A 138 -14.37 14.03 7.49
C ILE A 138 -13.92 14.03 8.96
N TRP A 139 -14.84 14.32 9.89
CA TRP A 139 -14.54 14.27 11.32
C TRP A 139 -14.25 12.85 11.79
N VAL A 140 -15.02 11.87 11.32
CA VAL A 140 -14.81 10.46 11.67
C VAL A 140 -13.47 9.97 11.14
N PHE A 141 -13.12 10.28 9.90
CA PHE A 141 -11.85 9.89 9.31
C PHE A 141 -10.68 10.58 10.01
N GLY A 142 -10.76 11.87 10.29
CA GLY A 142 -9.72 12.59 11.00
C GLY A 142 -9.50 12.05 12.42
N ALA A 143 -10.58 11.82 13.17
CA ALA A 143 -10.50 11.23 14.51
C ALA A 143 -9.95 9.80 14.48
N PHE A 144 -10.33 9.01 13.48
CA PHE A 144 -9.82 7.66 13.27
C PHE A 144 -8.31 7.65 13.00
N LEU A 145 -7.81 8.55 12.15
CA LEU A 145 -6.38 8.69 11.88
C LEU A 145 -5.59 9.12 13.13
N LEU A 146 -6.13 10.04 13.92
CA LEU A 146 -5.53 10.44 15.19
C LEU A 146 -5.46 9.26 16.17
N TRP A 147 -6.57 8.51 16.28
CA TRP A 147 -6.63 7.32 17.13
C TRP A 147 -5.64 6.24 16.69
N THR A 148 -5.60 5.94 15.38
CA THR A 148 -4.66 4.96 14.81
C THR A 148 -3.21 5.38 15.05
N GLY A 149 -2.87 6.65 14.80
CA GLY A 149 -1.52 7.14 15.05
C GLY A 149 -1.11 7.03 16.53
N VAL A 150 -2.00 7.38 17.46
CA VAL A 150 -1.76 7.21 18.91
C VAL A 150 -1.65 5.73 19.28
N ALA A 151 -2.51 4.87 18.73
CA ALA A 151 -2.45 3.43 18.98
C ALA A 151 -1.13 2.82 18.51
N MET A 152 -0.64 3.21 17.31
CA MET A 152 0.68 2.80 16.80
C MET A 152 1.83 3.23 17.71
N LEU A 153 1.80 4.44 18.25
CA LEU A 153 2.83 4.89 19.20
C LEU A 153 2.82 4.06 20.49
N ARG A 154 1.64 3.72 21.01
CA ARG A 154 1.49 2.93 22.25
C ARG A 154 1.91 1.47 22.06
N SER A 155 1.70 0.89 20.88
CA SER A 155 2.09 -0.51 20.57
C SER A 155 3.58 -0.66 20.25
N GLY A 156 4.37 0.41 20.29
CA GLY A 156 5.80 0.38 19.97
C GLY A 156 6.09 0.07 18.49
N GLY A 157 5.11 0.20 17.61
CA GLY A 157 5.29 -0.02 16.16
C GLY A 157 5.45 -1.49 15.76
N HIS A 158 5.17 -2.44 16.65
CA HIS A 158 5.32 -3.88 16.36
C HIS A 158 3.95 -4.54 16.16
N ALA A 159 3.82 -5.26 15.05
CA ALA A 159 2.74 -6.24 14.89
C ALA A 159 2.98 -7.38 15.90
N GLY A 160 1.94 -7.75 16.67
CA GLY A 160 2.04 -8.75 17.74
C GLY A 160 2.63 -10.08 17.27
N GLU A 161 3.38 -10.74 18.15
CA GLU A 161 3.89 -12.09 17.93
C GLU A 161 2.73 -13.09 17.89
N GLY A 162 2.61 -13.88 16.83
CA GLY A 162 1.62 -14.94 16.68
C GLY A 162 1.08 -15.09 15.25
N GLU A 163 0.26 -16.11 15.03
CA GLU A 163 -0.40 -16.32 13.74
C GLU A 163 -1.40 -15.16 13.49
N PRO A 164 -1.27 -14.40 12.38
CA PRO A 164 -2.14 -13.26 12.09
C PRO A 164 -3.62 -13.65 12.14
N ALA A 165 -4.47 -12.79 12.71
CA ALA A 165 -5.90 -13.01 12.80
C ALA A 165 -6.55 -13.29 11.44
N ALA A 166 -6.07 -12.66 10.38
CA ALA A 166 -6.50 -12.89 9.01
C ALA A 166 -6.22 -14.33 8.53
N VAL A 167 -5.09 -14.92 8.93
CA VAL A 167 -4.76 -16.33 8.63
C VAL A 167 -5.74 -17.26 9.35
N LYS A 168 -6.00 -17.04 10.64
CA LYS A 168 -6.97 -17.81 11.42
C LYS A 168 -8.37 -17.71 10.84
N PHE A 169 -8.77 -16.49 10.46
CA PHE A 169 -10.07 -16.22 9.85
C PHE A 169 -10.21 -16.95 8.51
N ALA A 170 -9.25 -16.83 7.61
CA ALA A 170 -9.29 -17.45 6.30
C ALA A 170 -9.29 -19.00 6.40
N LYS A 171 -8.50 -19.60 7.30
CA LYS A 171 -8.47 -21.04 7.52
C LYS A 171 -9.81 -21.60 8.01
N ARG A 172 -10.65 -20.80 8.67
CA ARG A 172 -11.98 -21.22 9.12
C ARG A 172 -12.94 -21.48 7.96
N PHE A 173 -12.77 -20.75 6.85
CA PHE A 173 -13.68 -20.84 5.69
C PHE A 173 -13.08 -21.59 4.51
N ILE A 174 -11.74 -21.64 4.41
CA ILE A 174 -11.04 -22.24 3.26
C ILE A 174 -10.32 -23.50 3.73
N HIS A 175 -10.84 -24.65 3.33
CA HIS A 175 -10.19 -25.93 3.58
C HIS A 175 -9.15 -26.19 2.50
N VAL A 176 -7.88 -26.22 2.90
CA VAL A 176 -6.73 -26.39 2.01
C VAL A 176 -6.08 -27.77 2.18
N THR A 177 -5.36 -28.19 1.15
CA THR A 177 -4.46 -29.37 1.23
C THR A 177 -3.23 -29.03 2.09
N GLU A 178 -2.52 -30.05 2.55
CA GLU A 178 -1.28 -29.86 3.34
C GLU A 178 -0.12 -29.40 2.48
N ASP A 179 -0.07 -29.84 1.22
CA ASP A 179 1.04 -29.56 0.31
C ASP A 179 0.75 -28.42 -0.67
N TYR A 180 1.81 -27.66 -0.97
CA TYR A 180 1.84 -26.59 -1.97
C TYR A 180 1.90 -27.12 -3.39
N ASN A 181 1.01 -27.93 -3.88
CA ASN A 181 1.00 -28.51 -5.23
C ASN A 181 1.36 -27.50 -6.35
N GLU A 182 2.60 -27.09 -6.42
CA GLU A 182 3.19 -26.10 -7.35
C GLU A 182 2.35 -24.80 -7.46
N GLU A 183 2.09 -24.33 -8.68
CA GLU A 183 1.37 -23.08 -8.98
C GLU A 183 -0.16 -23.27 -9.07
N ARG A 184 -0.68 -24.44 -8.74
CA ARG A 184 -2.11 -24.74 -8.88
C ARG A 184 -2.91 -24.22 -7.69
N PHE A 185 -4.02 -23.53 -7.97
CA PHE A 185 -4.92 -23.01 -6.93
C PHE A 185 -5.89 -24.08 -6.41
N ARG A 186 -6.17 -25.09 -7.21
CA ARG A 186 -7.07 -26.22 -6.88
C ARG A 186 -6.49 -27.53 -7.34
N VAL A 187 -6.68 -28.56 -6.53
CA VAL A 187 -6.29 -29.92 -6.82
C VAL A 187 -7.44 -30.89 -6.46
N VAL A 188 -7.45 -32.05 -7.09
CA VAL A 188 -8.41 -33.09 -6.77
C VAL A 188 -7.71 -34.11 -5.88
N VAL A 189 -8.19 -34.27 -4.65
CA VAL A 189 -7.69 -35.25 -3.68
C VAL A 189 -8.85 -36.18 -3.33
N ASN A 190 -8.69 -37.47 -3.59
CA ASN A 190 -9.73 -38.50 -3.38
C ASN A 190 -11.08 -38.15 -4.06
N GLY A 191 -11.05 -37.62 -5.30
CA GLY A 191 -12.25 -37.24 -6.04
C GLY A 191 -12.88 -35.89 -5.61
N VAL A 192 -12.37 -35.24 -4.58
CA VAL A 192 -12.87 -33.95 -4.05
C VAL A 192 -11.94 -32.81 -4.47
N LYS A 193 -12.53 -31.74 -5.02
CA LYS A 193 -11.77 -30.50 -5.32
C LYS A 193 -11.46 -29.76 -4.04
N LYS A 194 -10.18 -29.61 -3.73
CA LYS A 194 -9.67 -28.82 -2.58
C LYS A 194 -8.84 -27.64 -3.06
N PHE A 195 -8.81 -26.56 -2.28
CA PHE A 195 -7.90 -25.46 -2.51
C PHE A 195 -6.48 -25.80 -2.04
N THR A 196 -5.50 -25.15 -2.61
CA THR A 196 -4.10 -25.29 -2.22
C THR A 196 -3.69 -24.19 -1.23
N PRO A 197 -2.61 -24.37 -0.46
CA PRO A 197 -2.12 -23.32 0.43
C PRO A 197 -1.75 -22.01 -0.27
N ILE A 198 -1.35 -22.05 -1.56
CA ILE A 198 -1.06 -20.81 -2.31
C ILE A 198 -2.34 -19.98 -2.53
N PHE A 199 -3.49 -20.61 -2.78
CA PHE A 199 -4.76 -19.89 -2.86
C PHE A 199 -5.10 -19.22 -1.53
N LEU A 200 -4.94 -19.94 -0.41
CA LEU A 200 -5.13 -19.37 0.92
C LEU A 200 -4.21 -18.17 1.17
N THR A 201 -2.94 -18.29 0.78
CA THR A 201 -1.95 -17.21 0.92
C THR A 201 -2.41 -15.95 0.17
N ILE A 202 -2.89 -16.09 -1.07
CA ILE A 202 -3.39 -14.97 -1.88
C ILE A 202 -4.60 -14.31 -1.21
N VAL A 203 -5.55 -15.10 -0.73
CA VAL A 203 -6.75 -14.58 -0.04
C VAL A 203 -6.35 -13.84 1.23
N VAL A 204 -5.43 -14.39 2.03
CA VAL A 204 -4.94 -13.73 3.25
C VAL A 204 -4.25 -12.41 2.93
N ILE A 205 -3.43 -12.34 1.88
CA ILE A 205 -2.80 -11.09 1.43
C ILE A 205 -3.88 -10.07 1.07
N GLY A 206 -4.92 -10.47 0.31
CA GLY A 206 -6.04 -9.59 -0.03
C GLY A 206 -6.83 -9.08 1.18
N ILE A 207 -7.10 -9.94 2.17
CA ILE A 207 -7.77 -9.54 3.42
C ILE A 207 -6.90 -8.54 4.20
N ILE A 208 -5.62 -8.79 4.31
CA ILE A 208 -4.69 -7.90 5.01
C ILE A 208 -4.58 -6.55 4.30
N ASP A 209 -4.49 -6.54 2.95
CA ASP A 209 -4.47 -5.28 2.22
C ASP A 209 -5.78 -4.49 2.37
N LEU A 210 -6.92 -5.17 2.45
CA LEU A 210 -8.20 -4.53 2.75
C LEU A 210 -8.19 -3.88 4.15
N ILE A 211 -7.61 -4.54 5.15
CA ILE A 211 -7.44 -3.98 6.50
C ILE A 211 -6.56 -2.73 6.46
N PHE A 212 -5.44 -2.77 5.74
CA PHE A 212 -4.57 -1.60 5.57
C PHE A 212 -5.23 -0.47 4.77
N ALA A 213 -6.12 -0.80 3.83
CA ALA A 213 -6.88 0.20 3.10
C ALA A 213 -7.81 1.02 4.00
N VAL A 214 -8.30 0.45 5.11
CA VAL A 214 -9.11 1.17 6.09
C VAL A 214 -8.35 2.32 6.74
N ASP A 215 -7.04 2.20 6.92
CA ASP A 215 -6.18 3.25 7.46
C ASP A 215 -5.68 4.20 6.36
N SER A 216 -5.26 3.66 5.21
CA SER A 216 -4.59 4.45 4.16
C SER A 216 -5.56 5.30 3.34
N ILE A 217 -6.78 4.84 3.07
CA ILE A 217 -7.76 5.58 2.28
C ILE A 217 -8.21 6.87 2.98
N PRO A 218 -8.61 6.89 4.27
CA PRO A 218 -8.83 8.12 5.00
C PRO A 218 -7.61 9.06 5.02
N ALA A 219 -6.40 8.50 5.12
CA ALA A 219 -5.17 9.29 5.11
C ALA A 219 -5.00 10.05 3.78
N ILE A 220 -5.29 9.42 2.64
CA ILE A 220 -5.20 10.08 1.34
C ILE A 220 -6.35 11.07 1.14
N PHE A 221 -7.57 10.77 1.62
CA PHE A 221 -8.67 11.75 1.62
C PHE A 221 -8.39 12.98 2.48
N GLY A 222 -7.54 12.88 3.50
CA GLY A 222 -7.02 14.04 4.23
C GLY A 222 -6.02 14.90 3.41
N ILE A 223 -5.55 14.40 2.27
CA ILE A 223 -4.66 15.12 1.35
C ILE A 223 -5.47 15.76 0.24
N THR A 224 -6.32 14.99 -0.45
CA THR A 224 -7.15 15.40 -1.57
C THR A 224 -8.45 14.60 -1.61
N LEU A 225 -9.53 15.23 -2.05
CA LEU A 225 -10.83 14.59 -2.29
C LEU A 225 -11.03 14.20 -3.76
N ASP A 226 -10.05 14.44 -4.62
CA ASP A 226 -10.10 14.07 -6.03
C ASP A 226 -9.87 12.55 -6.19
N PRO A 227 -10.92 11.75 -6.57
CA PRO A 227 -10.80 10.31 -6.63
C PRO A 227 -9.77 9.80 -7.63
N PHE A 228 -9.50 10.59 -8.69
CA PHE A 228 -8.49 10.25 -9.69
C PHE A 228 -7.09 10.36 -9.11
N ILE A 229 -6.79 11.44 -8.38
CA ILE A 229 -5.49 11.63 -7.71
C ILE A 229 -5.31 10.56 -6.64
N VAL A 230 -6.34 10.28 -5.83
CA VAL A 230 -6.33 9.23 -4.82
C VAL A 230 -6.02 7.87 -5.44
N PHE A 231 -6.73 7.50 -6.53
CA PHE A 231 -6.55 6.21 -7.17
C PHE A 231 -5.19 6.07 -7.86
N THR A 232 -4.74 7.07 -8.61
CA THR A 232 -3.48 7.01 -9.36
C THR A 232 -2.27 6.99 -8.44
N SER A 233 -2.24 7.81 -7.38
CA SER A 233 -1.16 7.80 -6.38
C SER A 233 -1.06 6.45 -5.66
N ASN A 234 -2.21 5.87 -5.30
CA ASN A 234 -2.33 4.55 -4.68
C ASN A 234 -1.86 3.43 -5.61
N ALA A 235 -2.32 3.43 -6.87
CA ALA A 235 -1.97 2.41 -7.85
C ALA A 235 -0.46 2.36 -8.10
N PHE A 236 0.20 3.51 -8.30
CA PHE A 236 1.65 3.57 -8.46
C PHE A 236 2.41 3.10 -7.23
N ALA A 237 1.92 3.42 -6.02
CA ALA A 237 2.55 2.96 -4.79
C ALA A 237 2.51 1.43 -4.65
N ILE A 238 1.35 0.82 -4.99
CA ILE A 238 1.12 -0.63 -4.87
C ILE A 238 1.85 -1.42 -5.97
N LEU A 239 1.87 -0.93 -7.22
CA LEU A 239 2.54 -1.62 -8.33
C LEU A 239 4.02 -1.92 -8.03
N GLY A 240 4.70 -1.03 -7.33
CA GLY A 240 6.09 -1.27 -6.90
C GLY A 240 6.24 -2.14 -5.65
N LEU A 241 5.15 -2.49 -4.95
CA LEU A 241 5.19 -3.14 -3.64
C LEU A 241 5.81 -4.54 -3.69
N ARG A 242 5.49 -5.34 -4.73
CA ARG A 242 6.04 -6.68 -4.92
C ARG A 242 7.58 -6.67 -4.95
N ASN A 243 8.15 -5.80 -5.76
CA ASN A 243 9.59 -5.70 -5.91
C ASN A 243 10.25 -5.17 -4.63
N MET A 244 9.59 -4.19 -4.00
CA MET A 244 10.01 -3.65 -2.72
C MET A 244 9.98 -4.69 -1.60
N TYR A 245 9.04 -5.65 -1.63
CA TYR A 245 9.03 -6.78 -0.71
C TYR A 245 10.36 -7.58 -0.77
N PHE A 246 10.82 -8.00 -1.95
CA PHE A 246 12.07 -8.76 -2.09
C PHE A 246 13.31 -7.95 -1.72
N LEU A 247 13.22 -6.61 -1.84
CA LEU A 247 14.29 -5.71 -1.43
C LEU A 247 14.37 -5.55 0.09
N LEU A 248 13.23 -5.45 0.78
CA LEU A 248 13.12 -5.04 2.19
C LEU A 248 12.82 -6.19 3.16
N ALA A 249 12.34 -7.35 2.69
CA ALA A 249 11.95 -8.47 3.56
C ALA A 249 13.05 -8.88 4.55
N ASN A 250 14.33 -8.77 4.14
CA ASN A 250 15.49 -9.07 4.97
C ASN A 250 16.05 -7.85 5.72
N ALA A 251 15.43 -6.68 5.59
CA ALA A 251 15.92 -5.43 6.17
C ALA A 251 15.03 -4.90 7.32
N LYS A 252 14.08 -5.71 7.81
CA LYS A 252 13.13 -5.35 8.87
C LYS A 252 13.80 -4.68 10.05
N ASP A 253 14.89 -5.26 10.56
CA ASP A 253 15.61 -4.77 11.74
C ASP A 253 16.36 -3.45 11.51
N ARG A 254 16.44 -2.97 10.27
CA ARG A 254 17.10 -1.70 9.94
C ARG A 254 16.17 -0.49 10.03
N PHE A 255 14.85 -0.70 10.00
CA PHE A 255 13.84 0.38 9.96
C PHE A 255 13.06 0.48 11.28
N HIS A 256 13.78 0.39 12.40
CA HIS A 256 13.21 0.34 13.75
C HIS A 256 12.24 1.47 14.10
N PHE A 257 12.51 2.70 13.66
CA PHE A 257 11.67 3.87 13.96
C PHE A 257 10.69 4.24 12.83
N LEU A 258 10.56 3.43 11.78
CA LEU A 258 9.67 3.77 10.66
C LEU A 258 8.20 3.76 11.10
N GLY A 259 7.76 2.75 11.85
CA GLY A 259 6.40 2.69 12.39
C GLY A 259 6.07 3.89 13.28
N THR A 260 7.03 4.36 14.09
CA THR A 260 6.87 5.59 14.87
C THR A 260 6.70 6.81 13.96
N GLY A 261 7.49 6.91 12.89
CA GLY A 261 7.35 7.98 11.90
C GLY A 261 6.00 7.98 11.21
N LEU A 262 5.52 6.79 10.80
CA LEU A 262 4.19 6.64 10.19
C LEU A 262 3.07 7.05 11.15
N ALA A 263 3.18 6.72 12.43
CA ALA A 263 2.22 7.18 13.44
C ALA A 263 2.14 8.72 13.48
N PHE A 264 3.27 9.42 13.44
CA PHE A 264 3.27 10.88 13.36
C PHE A 264 2.71 11.42 12.05
N VAL A 265 2.95 10.75 10.91
CA VAL A 265 2.35 11.10 9.61
C VAL A 265 0.82 10.98 9.68
N LEU A 266 0.29 9.88 10.21
CA LEU A 266 -1.16 9.67 10.36
C LEU A 266 -1.78 10.74 11.26
N MET A 267 -1.16 11.04 12.41
CA MET A 267 -1.64 12.11 13.29
C MET A 267 -1.61 13.48 12.61
N TRP A 268 -0.55 13.80 11.86
CA TRP A 268 -0.46 15.03 11.09
C TRP A 268 -1.60 15.15 10.06
N ILE A 269 -1.85 14.08 9.30
CA ILE A 269 -2.93 14.05 8.30
C ILE A 269 -4.29 14.17 8.97
N GLY A 270 -4.51 13.48 10.10
CA GLY A 270 -5.74 13.59 10.89
C GLY A 270 -6.00 15.02 11.35
N VAL A 271 -4.99 15.71 11.88
CA VAL A 271 -5.08 17.14 12.26
C VAL A 271 -5.41 17.99 11.03
N LYS A 272 -4.66 17.84 9.93
CA LYS A 272 -4.89 18.56 8.67
C LYS A 272 -6.30 18.38 8.13
N MET A 273 -6.89 17.20 8.31
CA MET A 273 -8.24 16.87 7.85
C MET A 273 -9.31 17.57 8.68
N ILE A 274 -9.11 17.66 9.99
CA ILE A 274 -10.07 18.26 10.94
C ILE A 274 -10.02 19.80 10.92
N LEU A 275 -8.84 20.42 10.76
CA LEU A 275 -8.67 21.86 10.85
C LEU A 275 -9.60 22.67 9.94
N PRO A 276 -9.75 22.37 8.63
CA PRO A 276 -10.67 23.09 7.75
C PRO A 276 -12.15 22.87 8.08
N ALA A 277 -12.47 21.76 8.76
CA ALA A 277 -13.83 21.48 9.21
C ALA A 277 -14.23 22.33 10.43
N ILE A 278 -13.25 22.77 11.23
CA ILE A 278 -13.47 23.73 12.35
C ILE A 278 -13.57 25.17 11.79
N ASN A 279 -12.61 25.55 10.96
CA ASN A 279 -12.57 26.86 10.32
C ASN A 279 -12.00 26.75 8.91
N HIS A 280 -12.77 27.16 7.91
CA HIS A 280 -12.43 27.09 6.50
C HIS A 280 -11.13 27.83 6.14
N ASP A 281 -10.73 28.83 6.93
CA ASP A 281 -9.50 29.59 6.71
C ASP A 281 -8.24 28.82 7.13
N TRP A 282 -8.39 27.74 7.89
CA TRP A 282 -7.27 26.94 8.41
C TRP A 282 -6.84 25.81 7.43
N LYS A 283 -6.92 26.08 6.15
CA LYS A 283 -6.47 25.13 5.13
C LYS A 283 -4.94 25.12 5.04
N ILE A 284 -4.32 23.97 5.33
CA ILE A 284 -2.89 23.76 5.18
C ILE A 284 -2.58 23.46 3.71
N PRO A 285 -1.72 24.27 3.06
CA PRO A 285 -1.34 24.02 1.66
C PRO A 285 -0.72 22.63 1.47
N PRO A 286 -0.99 21.93 0.34
CA PRO A 286 -0.41 20.61 0.06
C PRO A 286 1.11 20.59 0.11
N LEU A 287 1.77 21.65 -0.33
CA LEU A 287 3.23 21.77 -0.30
C LEU A 287 3.79 21.74 1.14
N VAL A 288 3.13 22.42 2.09
CA VAL A 288 3.52 22.38 3.52
C VAL A 288 3.37 20.96 4.05
N SER A 289 2.27 20.28 3.69
CA SER A 289 2.03 18.89 4.08
C SER A 289 3.11 17.96 3.52
N LEU A 290 3.54 18.16 2.27
CA LEU A 290 4.63 17.41 1.65
C LEU A 290 5.94 17.55 2.45
N PHE A 291 6.33 18.79 2.78
CA PHE A 291 7.56 19.02 3.55
C PHE A 291 7.51 18.41 4.96
N VAL A 292 6.36 18.51 5.64
CA VAL A 292 6.19 17.90 6.98
C VAL A 292 6.32 16.37 6.89
N VAL A 293 5.60 15.73 5.95
CA VAL A 293 5.66 14.28 5.76
C VAL A 293 7.08 13.83 5.40
N LEU A 294 7.73 14.49 4.43
CA LEU A 294 9.11 14.20 4.06
C LEU A 294 10.07 14.34 5.26
N SER A 295 9.91 15.38 6.07
CA SER A 295 10.76 15.62 7.25
C SER A 295 10.58 14.50 8.28
N ILE A 296 9.35 14.13 8.62
CA ILE A 296 9.06 13.05 9.57
C ILE A 296 9.67 11.74 9.09
N LEU A 297 9.45 11.37 7.82
CA LEU A 297 9.97 10.13 7.26
C LEU A 297 11.50 10.12 7.19
N THR A 298 12.11 11.22 6.77
CA THR A 298 13.58 11.35 6.71
C THR A 298 14.19 11.19 8.10
N VAL A 299 13.67 11.89 9.10
CA VAL A 299 14.12 11.76 10.49
C VAL A 299 13.98 10.32 10.99
N SER A 300 12.86 9.66 10.72
CA SER A 300 12.61 8.28 11.13
C SER A 300 13.59 7.29 10.50
N ILE A 301 13.86 7.44 9.20
CA ILE A 301 14.81 6.60 8.45
C ILE A 301 16.24 6.83 8.96
N VAL A 302 16.66 8.09 9.09
CA VAL A 302 18.01 8.42 9.58
C VAL A 302 18.21 7.92 11.00
N ALA A 303 17.24 8.14 11.90
CA ALA A 303 17.29 7.62 13.26
C ALA A 303 17.40 6.09 13.29
N SER A 304 16.64 5.38 12.44
CA SER A 304 16.71 3.92 12.32
C SER A 304 18.09 3.43 11.88
N LEU A 305 18.66 4.06 10.86
CA LEU A 305 19.98 3.69 10.34
C LEU A 305 21.09 3.96 11.38
N LEU A 306 21.04 5.10 12.07
CA LEU A 306 21.99 5.43 13.13
C LEU A 306 21.89 4.46 14.31
N HIS A 307 20.68 4.08 14.70
CA HIS A 307 20.45 3.10 15.77
C HIS A 307 21.04 1.73 15.38
N THR A 308 20.75 1.25 14.18
CA THR A 308 21.29 -0.02 13.67
C THR A 308 22.82 -0.01 13.58
N HIS A 309 23.41 1.13 13.18
CA HIS A 309 24.87 1.25 13.10
C HIS A 309 25.55 1.22 14.48
N ARG A 310 24.94 1.85 15.49
CA ARG A 310 25.45 1.85 16.89
C ARG A 310 25.39 0.46 17.51
N ASN A 311 24.31 -0.32 17.25
CA ASN A 311 24.15 -1.65 17.81
C ASN A 311 25.06 -2.72 17.15
N LYS A 312 25.56 -2.46 15.95
CA LYS A 312 26.59 -3.33 15.30
C LYS A 312 28.00 -3.13 15.81
N LYS A 313 28.25 -2.04 16.53
CA LYS A 313 29.59 -1.71 17.10
C LYS A 313 29.72 -2.13 18.57
N LYS A 314 28.65 -2.59 19.19
CA LYS A 314 28.61 -3.25 20.50
C LYS A 314 28.53 -4.75 20.32
#